data_ea409970ec98bf9626960a700843f4df
#
_entry.id   ea409970ec98bf9626960a700843f4df
#
_cell.length_a   1.000
_cell.length_b   1.000
_cell.length_c   1.000
_cell.angle_alpha   90.00
_cell.angle_beta   90.00
_cell.angle_gamma   90.00
#
_symmetry.space_group_name_H-M   'P 1'
#
loop_
_entity.id
_entity.type
_entity.pdbx_description
1 polymer ?
#
loop_
_entity_poly.entity_id
_entity_poly.type
_entity_poly.pdbx_seq_one_letter_code
_entity_poly.pdbx_strand_id
1 'polypeptide(L)'
;ICMRIMSWIMHLAPLGVAALLLKLVAVQDVSMLETLAKFVLLIMGTTLFHGAVILPLILYAVTGKTPLWFWRGAREALVTAFATSSSNATLPVTLRCTTQHLHVKPEIAGFVVPLGATINMDGTALYEAAAALFIANLAGIDLSLAQQSIVFFTAMIAAMGAPGIPSAGMVTMVMVLQSVGLPAEAIAILLPIDRLLDTLRTSVNVEGDMVGSLIVQKFTQTH
;
A
#
# COMPACT_ATOMS: atom_id res chain seq x y z
N ILE A 1 -20.96 7.02 -13.70
CA ILE A 1 -21.01 8.32 -12.99
C ILE A 1 -19.89 8.38 -11.96
N CYS A 2 -19.77 7.43 -11.03
CA CYS A 2 -18.73 7.44 -9.96
C CYS A 2 -17.31 7.58 -10.51
N MET A 3 -16.94 6.85 -11.58
CA MET A 3 -15.62 6.92 -12.20
C MET A 3 -15.27 8.31 -12.77
N ARG A 4 -16.28 9.03 -13.32
CA ARG A 4 -16.08 10.41 -13.79
C ARG A 4 -15.87 11.40 -12.64
N ILE A 5 -16.64 11.26 -11.56
CA ILE A 5 -16.47 12.07 -10.35
C ILE A 5 -15.09 11.83 -9.76
N MET A 6 -14.67 10.57 -9.65
CA MET A 6 -13.34 10.21 -9.18
C MET A 6 -12.25 10.84 -10.06
N SER A 7 -12.39 10.78 -11.39
CA SER A 7 -11.45 11.41 -12.31
C SER A 7 -11.34 12.92 -12.08
N TRP A 8 -12.44 13.63 -11.86
CA TRP A 8 -12.41 15.08 -11.57
C TRP A 8 -11.72 15.39 -10.24
N ILE A 9 -12.01 14.63 -9.19
CA ILE A 9 -11.33 14.75 -7.90
C ILE A 9 -9.83 14.53 -8.07
N MET A 10 -9.42 13.54 -8.86
CA MET A 10 -8.01 13.24 -9.11
C MET A 10 -7.28 14.36 -9.88
N HIS A 11 -7.97 15.12 -10.74
CA HIS A 11 -7.37 16.30 -11.38
C HIS A 11 -7.13 17.43 -10.40
N LEU A 12 -7.91 17.55 -9.32
CA LEU A 12 -7.72 18.52 -8.25
C LEU A 12 -6.70 18.07 -7.20
N ALA A 13 -6.39 16.77 -7.12
CA ALA A 13 -5.49 16.22 -6.12
C ALA A 13 -4.12 16.92 -6.03
N PRO A 14 -3.43 17.28 -7.15
CA PRO A 14 -2.15 17.98 -7.07
C PRO A 14 -2.24 19.33 -6.34
N LEU A 15 -3.33 20.08 -6.57
CA LEU A 15 -3.56 21.35 -5.88
C LEU A 15 -3.82 21.16 -4.39
N GLY A 16 -4.62 20.14 -4.04
CA GLY A 16 -4.90 19.76 -2.65
C GLY A 16 -3.62 19.35 -1.90
N VAL A 17 -2.80 18.49 -2.53
CA VAL A 17 -1.51 18.06 -1.96
C VAL A 17 -0.57 19.25 -1.78
N ALA A 18 -0.44 20.13 -2.79
CA ALA A 18 0.39 21.32 -2.68
C ALA A 18 -0.07 22.23 -1.54
N ALA A 19 -1.38 22.48 -1.40
CA ALA A 19 -1.93 23.29 -0.32
C ALA A 19 -1.68 22.67 1.06
N LEU A 20 -1.80 21.36 1.21
CA LEU A 20 -1.51 20.66 2.45
C LEU A 20 -0.03 20.70 2.82
N LEU A 21 0.86 20.54 1.84
CA LEU A 21 2.31 20.64 2.05
C LEU A 21 2.72 22.06 2.42
N LEU A 22 2.17 23.08 1.74
CA LEU A 22 2.40 24.49 2.09
C LEU A 22 1.93 24.80 3.51
N LYS A 23 0.73 24.34 3.89
CA LYS A 23 0.22 24.48 5.25
C LYS A 23 1.13 23.79 6.27
N LEU A 24 1.58 22.57 5.97
CA LEU A 24 2.49 21.81 6.84
C LEU A 24 3.77 22.62 7.11
N VAL A 25 4.43 23.11 6.06
CA VAL A 25 5.67 23.89 6.17
C VAL A 25 5.46 25.24 6.86
N ALA A 26 4.28 25.86 6.67
CA ALA A 26 3.99 27.15 7.28
C ALA A 26 3.63 27.08 8.78
N VAL A 27 3.11 25.93 9.24
CA VAL A 27 2.57 25.78 10.61
C VAL A 27 3.51 25.00 11.51
N GLN A 28 4.25 24.04 10.97
CA GLN A 28 5.14 23.18 11.75
C GLN A 28 6.54 23.79 11.90
N ASP A 29 7.17 23.51 13.01
CA ASP A 29 8.57 23.85 13.21
C ASP A 29 9.51 22.92 12.43
N VAL A 30 10.79 23.29 12.36
CA VAL A 30 11.81 22.55 11.61
C VAL A 30 12.01 21.13 12.19
N SER A 31 11.89 20.98 13.50
CA SER A 31 12.10 19.68 14.17
C SER A 31 11.00 18.68 13.80
N MET A 32 9.75 19.14 13.68
CA MET A 32 8.64 18.33 13.22
C MET A 32 8.79 17.95 11.75
N LEU A 33 9.22 18.89 10.90
CA LEU A 33 9.47 18.60 9.48
C LEU A 33 10.58 17.56 9.30
N GLU A 34 11.64 17.63 10.09
CA GLU A 34 12.72 16.63 10.11
C GLU A 34 12.19 15.25 10.53
N THR A 35 11.35 15.21 11.56
CA THR A 35 10.74 13.97 12.06
C THR A 35 9.83 13.33 11.03
N LEU A 36 9.01 14.12 10.34
CA LEU A 36 8.17 13.66 9.24
C LEU A 36 9.00 13.17 8.05
N ALA A 37 10.09 13.87 7.71
CA ALA A 37 10.99 13.43 6.65
C ALA A 37 11.63 12.07 6.96
N LYS A 38 12.08 11.85 8.20
CA LYS A 38 12.58 10.55 8.65
C LYS A 38 11.52 9.46 8.54
N PHE A 39 10.29 9.77 8.93
CA PHE A 39 9.16 8.85 8.78
C PHE A 39 8.90 8.50 7.30
N VAL A 40 8.86 9.50 6.41
CA VAL A 40 8.68 9.27 4.96
C VAL A 40 9.79 8.36 4.42
N LEU A 41 11.06 8.63 4.76
CA LEU A 41 12.19 7.81 4.32
C LEU A 41 12.11 6.38 4.86
N LEU A 42 11.70 6.21 6.10
CA LEU A 42 11.49 4.89 6.71
C LEU A 42 10.41 4.11 5.96
N ILE A 43 9.24 4.72 5.72
CA ILE A 43 8.14 4.06 5.00
C ILE A 43 8.54 3.74 3.56
N MET A 44 9.16 4.68 2.85
CA MET A 44 9.65 4.42 1.48
C MET A 44 10.66 3.26 1.47
N GLY A 45 11.62 3.28 2.39
CA GLY A 45 12.65 2.24 2.50
C GLY A 45 12.07 0.86 2.81
N THR A 46 11.17 0.77 3.78
CA THR A 46 10.52 -0.50 4.17
C THR A 46 9.57 -1.02 3.10
N THR A 47 8.81 -0.15 2.45
CA THR A 47 7.91 -0.52 1.34
C THR A 47 8.70 -1.01 0.13
N LEU A 48 9.77 -0.30 -0.24
CA LEU A 48 10.68 -0.73 -1.32
C LEU A 48 11.40 -2.03 -0.96
N PHE A 49 11.83 -2.21 0.27
CA PHE A 49 12.45 -3.47 0.72
C PHE A 49 11.45 -4.63 0.62
N HIS A 50 10.20 -4.41 1.01
CA HIS A 50 9.15 -5.43 0.89
C HIS A 50 8.92 -5.82 -0.58
N GLY A 51 8.72 -4.85 -1.48
CA GLY A 51 8.51 -5.11 -2.91
C GLY A 51 9.76 -5.62 -3.63
N ALA A 52 10.96 -5.09 -3.32
CA ALA A 52 12.16 -5.46 -4.05
C ALA A 52 12.87 -6.72 -3.51
N VAL A 53 12.61 -7.12 -2.26
CA VAL A 53 13.31 -8.24 -1.63
C VAL A 53 12.33 -9.31 -1.17
N ILE A 54 11.35 -8.96 -0.33
CA ILE A 54 10.49 -9.94 0.34
C ILE A 54 9.58 -10.65 -0.67
N LEU A 55 8.79 -9.90 -1.44
CA LEU A 55 7.86 -10.50 -2.41
C LEU A 55 8.58 -11.31 -3.49
N PRO A 56 9.67 -10.82 -4.13
CA PRO A 56 10.43 -11.62 -5.08
C PRO A 56 11.12 -12.84 -4.47
N LEU A 57 11.55 -12.76 -3.21
CA LEU A 57 12.13 -13.92 -2.51
C LEU A 57 11.09 -15.01 -2.28
N ILE A 58 9.88 -14.65 -1.82
CA ILE A 58 8.76 -15.57 -1.66
C ILE A 58 8.41 -16.20 -3.02
N LEU A 59 8.30 -15.38 -4.07
CA LEU A 59 8.04 -15.88 -5.42
C LEU A 59 9.08 -16.89 -5.85
N TYR A 60 10.37 -16.56 -5.71
CA TYR A 60 11.47 -17.44 -6.10
C TYR A 60 11.47 -18.75 -5.31
N ALA A 61 11.30 -18.67 -4.00
CA ALA A 61 11.28 -19.83 -3.11
C ALA A 61 10.13 -20.82 -3.45
N VAL A 62 8.96 -20.29 -3.81
CA VAL A 62 7.77 -21.12 -4.08
C VAL A 62 7.70 -21.58 -5.52
N THR A 63 8.00 -20.71 -6.49
CA THR A 63 7.76 -20.98 -7.91
C THR A 63 9.04 -21.26 -8.72
N GLY A 64 10.21 -20.91 -8.19
CA GLY A 64 11.49 -20.95 -8.91
C GLY A 64 11.64 -19.84 -9.97
N LYS A 65 10.68 -18.94 -10.09
CA LYS A 65 10.75 -17.82 -11.06
C LYS A 65 11.65 -16.71 -10.54
N THR A 66 12.55 -16.22 -11.40
CA THR A 66 13.52 -15.19 -11.01
C THR A 66 12.83 -13.82 -10.83
N PRO A 67 13.31 -12.97 -9.89
CA PRO A 67 12.80 -11.61 -9.71
C PRO A 67 12.83 -10.77 -10.99
N LEU A 68 13.92 -10.87 -11.76
CA LEU A 68 14.07 -10.10 -12.99
C LEU A 68 13.04 -10.48 -14.07
N TRP A 69 12.73 -11.77 -14.20
CA TRP A 69 11.66 -12.24 -15.09
C TRP A 69 10.32 -11.68 -14.67
N PHE A 70 10.05 -11.73 -13.37
CA PHE A 70 8.80 -11.21 -12.80
C PHE A 70 8.64 -9.70 -13.07
N TRP A 71 9.62 -8.88 -12.70
CA TRP A 71 9.53 -7.44 -12.90
C TRP A 71 9.44 -7.02 -14.36
N ARG A 72 10.09 -7.75 -15.28
CA ARG A 72 9.92 -7.50 -16.71
C ARG A 72 8.47 -7.71 -17.17
N GLY A 73 7.80 -8.73 -16.66
CA GLY A 73 6.39 -9.00 -16.96
C GLY A 73 5.42 -8.08 -16.24
N ALA A 74 5.74 -7.68 -15.01
CA ALA A 74 4.89 -6.88 -14.13
C ALA A 74 4.99 -5.36 -14.35
N ARG A 75 6.07 -4.87 -14.98
CA ARG A 75 6.47 -3.45 -15.00
C ARG A 75 5.34 -2.48 -15.35
N GLU A 76 4.50 -2.82 -16.32
CA GLU A 76 3.44 -1.93 -16.79
C GLU A 76 2.36 -1.77 -15.71
N ALA A 77 2.01 -2.86 -15.03
CA ALA A 77 1.07 -2.81 -13.90
C ALA A 77 1.65 -2.01 -12.72
N LEU A 78 2.93 -2.22 -12.38
CA LEU A 78 3.59 -1.51 -11.28
C LEU A 78 3.67 0.00 -11.54
N VAL A 79 4.05 0.42 -12.76
CA VAL A 79 4.09 1.83 -13.15
C VAL A 79 2.69 2.44 -13.16
N THR A 80 1.68 1.71 -13.64
CA THR A 80 0.29 2.18 -13.62
C THR A 80 -0.24 2.33 -12.19
N ALA A 81 0.06 1.38 -11.31
CA ALA A 81 -0.28 1.44 -9.90
C ALA A 81 0.37 2.65 -9.21
N PHE A 82 1.65 2.88 -9.48
CA PHE A 82 2.37 4.05 -9.00
C PHE A 82 1.72 5.35 -9.45
N ALA A 83 1.35 5.46 -10.72
CA ALA A 83 0.77 6.67 -11.28
C ALA A 83 -0.67 6.93 -10.80
N THR A 84 -1.46 5.87 -10.60
CA THR A 84 -2.88 5.98 -10.21
C THR A 84 -3.11 5.99 -8.72
N SER A 85 -2.22 5.37 -7.93
CA SER A 85 -2.43 5.01 -6.52
C SER A 85 -3.77 4.29 -6.29
N SER A 86 -4.16 3.44 -7.23
CA SER A 86 -5.44 2.72 -7.17
C SER A 86 -5.30 1.32 -7.76
N SER A 87 -5.36 0.29 -6.92
CA SER A 87 -5.36 -1.10 -7.38
C SER A 87 -6.55 -1.39 -8.30
N ASN A 88 -7.72 -0.81 -8.00
CA ASN A 88 -8.91 -0.96 -8.84
C ASN A 88 -8.76 -0.30 -10.21
N ALA A 89 -8.18 0.89 -10.29
CA ALA A 89 -7.91 1.55 -11.58
C ALA A 89 -6.86 0.81 -12.40
N THR A 90 -5.92 0.13 -11.72
CA THR A 90 -4.84 -0.64 -12.34
C THR A 90 -5.31 -2.04 -12.77
N LEU A 91 -6.42 -2.54 -12.23
CA LEU A 91 -6.89 -3.92 -12.39
C LEU A 91 -6.87 -4.45 -13.84
N PRO A 92 -7.32 -3.71 -14.88
CA PRO A 92 -7.25 -4.21 -16.26
C PRO A 92 -5.82 -4.43 -16.74
N VAL A 93 -4.88 -3.57 -16.33
CA VAL A 93 -3.46 -3.68 -16.69
C VAL A 93 -2.82 -4.83 -15.91
N THR A 94 -3.14 -4.97 -14.63
CA THR A 94 -2.67 -6.07 -13.79
C THR A 94 -3.09 -7.42 -14.36
N LEU A 95 -4.36 -7.58 -14.75
CA LEU A 95 -4.88 -8.79 -15.39
C LEU A 95 -4.15 -9.11 -16.69
N ARG A 96 -3.92 -8.10 -17.54
CA ARG A 96 -3.17 -8.27 -18.78
C ARG A 96 -1.73 -8.71 -18.52
N CYS A 97 -1.01 -8.05 -17.63
CA CYS A 97 0.36 -8.42 -17.27
C CYS A 97 0.42 -9.84 -16.69
N THR A 98 -0.50 -10.19 -15.81
CA THR A 98 -0.56 -11.50 -15.15
C THR A 98 -0.81 -12.62 -16.17
N THR A 99 -1.73 -12.41 -17.12
CA THR A 99 -2.08 -13.45 -18.11
C THR A 99 -1.11 -13.51 -19.28
N GLN A 100 -0.77 -12.35 -19.87
CA GLN A 100 -0.01 -12.33 -21.12
C GLN A 100 1.51 -12.35 -20.92
N HIS A 101 2.00 -11.69 -19.88
CA HIS A 101 3.43 -11.58 -19.63
C HIS A 101 3.96 -12.56 -18.58
N LEU A 102 3.17 -12.83 -17.53
CA LEU A 102 3.54 -13.77 -16.48
C LEU A 102 2.97 -15.18 -16.70
N HIS A 103 2.18 -15.37 -17.76
CA HIS A 103 1.63 -16.66 -18.19
C HIS A 103 0.81 -17.38 -17.12
N VAL A 104 0.07 -16.62 -16.29
CA VAL A 104 -0.93 -17.18 -15.38
C VAL A 104 -2.20 -17.51 -16.17
N LYS A 105 -2.79 -18.67 -15.91
CA LYS A 105 -4.04 -19.09 -16.55
C LYS A 105 -5.14 -18.04 -16.32
N PRO A 106 -5.93 -17.67 -17.35
CA PRO A 106 -6.98 -16.64 -17.24
C PRO A 106 -7.97 -16.90 -16.10
N GLU A 107 -8.31 -18.16 -15.82
CA GLU A 107 -9.24 -18.54 -14.75
C GLU A 107 -8.67 -18.21 -13.36
N ILE A 108 -7.36 -18.42 -13.17
CA ILE A 108 -6.67 -18.11 -11.91
C ILE A 108 -6.50 -16.60 -11.77
N ALA A 109 -5.97 -15.94 -12.80
CA ALA A 109 -5.77 -14.50 -12.79
C ALA A 109 -7.09 -13.75 -12.60
N GLY A 110 -8.16 -14.20 -13.30
CA GLY A 110 -9.49 -13.59 -13.22
C GLY A 110 -10.17 -13.72 -11.86
N PHE A 111 -9.72 -14.64 -11.02
CA PHE A 111 -10.17 -14.76 -9.63
C PHE A 111 -9.22 -14.08 -8.65
N VAL A 112 -7.92 -14.40 -8.70
CA VAL A 112 -6.95 -13.98 -7.69
C VAL A 112 -6.67 -12.48 -7.76
N VAL A 113 -6.50 -11.91 -8.96
CA VAL A 113 -6.14 -10.48 -9.09
C VAL A 113 -7.26 -9.55 -8.61
N PRO A 114 -8.55 -9.73 -9.01
CA PRO A 114 -9.63 -8.90 -8.47
C PRO A 114 -9.85 -9.08 -6.96
N LEU A 115 -9.67 -10.30 -6.46
CA LEU A 115 -9.75 -10.58 -5.02
C LEU A 115 -8.60 -9.87 -4.29
N GLY A 116 -7.37 -9.98 -4.79
CA GLY A 116 -6.19 -9.33 -4.25
C GLY A 116 -6.33 -7.81 -4.20
N ALA A 117 -6.85 -7.19 -5.25
CA ALA A 117 -7.06 -5.74 -5.30
C ALA A 117 -7.96 -5.19 -4.16
N THR A 118 -8.62 -6.08 -3.41
CA THR A 118 -9.44 -5.73 -2.24
C THR A 118 -8.89 -6.26 -0.92
N ILE A 119 -8.27 -7.45 -0.89
CA ILE A 119 -7.84 -8.09 0.36
C ILE A 119 -6.33 -8.21 0.51
N ASN A 120 -5.56 -8.07 -0.55
CA ASN A 120 -4.10 -8.13 -0.50
C ASN A 120 -3.50 -6.73 -0.51
N MET A 121 -3.52 -6.10 0.66
CA MET A 121 -3.07 -4.73 0.88
C MET A 121 -1.85 -4.70 1.82
N ASP A 122 -0.83 -5.49 1.50
CA ASP A 122 0.37 -5.67 2.32
C ASP A 122 1.18 -4.37 2.50
N GLY A 123 1.34 -3.56 1.45
CA GLY A 123 1.93 -2.23 1.55
C GLY A 123 1.10 -1.28 2.42
N THR A 124 -0.23 -1.39 2.39
CA THR A 124 -1.14 -0.61 3.25
C THR A 124 -1.02 -1.04 4.71
N ALA A 125 -1.03 -2.34 4.99
CA ALA A 125 -0.87 -2.87 6.35
C ALA A 125 0.47 -2.45 6.98
N LEU A 126 1.56 -2.50 6.20
CA LEU A 126 2.88 -2.05 6.63
C LEU A 126 2.87 -0.56 6.99
N TYR A 127 2.26 0.27 6.14
CA TYR A 127 2.13 1.70 6.39
C TYR A 127 1.30 1.98 7.63
N GLU A 128 0.14 1.36 7.78
CA GLU A 128 -0.77 1.58 8.92
C GLU A 128 -0.11 1.21 10.25
N ALA A 129 0.56 0.07 10.30
CA ALA A 129 1.27 -0.35 11.50
C ALA A 129 2.40 0.63 11.88
N ALA A 130 3.23 0.99 10.90
CA ALA A 130 4.33 1.93 11.14
C ALA A 130 3.84 3.34 11.51
N ALA A 131 2.76 3.80 10.88
CA ALA A 131 2.18 5.11 11.18
C ALA A 131 1.54 5.17 12.57
N ALA A 132 0.89 4.11 13.03
CA ALA A 132 0.37 4.05 14.39
C ALA A 132 1.48 4.10 15.44
N LEU A 133 2.59 3.37 15.23
CA LEU A 133 3.77 3.43 16.10
C LEU A 133 4.43 4.82 16.07
N PHE A 134 4.50 5.44 14.90
CA PHE A 134 5.02 6.80 14.75
C PHE A 134 4.18 7.83 15.49
N ILE A 135 2.85 7.77 15.36
CA ILE A 135 1.90 8.65 16.07
C ILE A 135 2.00 8.45 17.58
N ALA A 136 2.09 7.20 18.06
CA ALA A 136 2.28 6.92 19.47
C ALA A 136 3.57 7.57 20.01
N ASN A 137 4.66 7.42 19.27
CA ASN A 137 5.96 8.02 19.62
C ASN A 137 5.89 9.55 19.66
N LEU A 138 5.25 10.19 18.68
CA LEU A 138 5.02 11.64 18.66
C LEU A 138 4.19 12.13 19.85
N ALA A 139 3.24 11.32 20.30
CA ALA A 139 2.40 11.63 21.46
C ALA A 139 3.12 11.34 22.80
N GLY A 140 4.36 10.83 22.78
CA GLY A 140 5.09 10.42 23.96
C GLY A 140 4.49 9.19 24.65
N ILE A 141 3.79 8.35 23.91
CA ILE A 141 3.12 7.13 24.39
C ILE A 141 3.98 5.92 24.03
N ASP A 142 4.56 5.28 25.04
CA ASP A 142 5.31 4.03 24.87
C ASP A 142 4.33 2.85 24.80
N LEU A 143 4.15 2.30 23.60
CA LEU A 143 3.34 1.10 23.41
C LEU A 143 4.11 -0.15 23.86
N SER A 144 3.51 -0.91 24.78
CA SER A 144 4.01 -2.23 25.19
C SER A 144 4.06 -3.19 24.00
N LEU A 145 4.85 -4.26 24.09
CA LEU A 145 4.92 -5.29 23.04
C LEU A 145 3.54 -5.88 22.71
N ALA A 146 2.67 -6.05 23.70
CA ALA A 146 1.30 -6.50 23.50
C ALA A 146 0.50 -5.51 22.65
N GLN A 147 0.59 -4.21 22.95
CA GLN A 147 -0.08 -3.17 22.16
C GLN A 147 0.48 -3.07 20.73
N GLN A 148 1.80 -3.20 20.56
CA GLN A 148 2.42 -3.26 19.22
C GLN A 148 1.91 -4.47 18.42
N SER A 149 1.70 -5.61 19.08
CA SER A 149 1.08 -6.79 18.45
C SER A 149 -0.38 -6.52 18.05
N ILE A 150 -1.14 -5.80 18.88
CA ILE A 150 -2.51 -5.36 18.54
C ILE A 150 -2.48 -4.46 17.30
N VAL A 151 -1.59 -3.48 17.26
CA VAL A 151 -1.40 -2.61 16.08
C VAL A 151 -1.13 -3.44 14.83
N PHE A 152 -0.20 -4.40 14.91
CA PHE A 152 0.16 -5.25 13.77
C PHE A 152 -1.04 -6.04 13.23
N PHE A 153 -1.76 -6.77 14.09
CA PHE A 153 -2.90 -7.57 13.65
C PHE A 153 -4.08 -6.69 13.21
N THR A 154 -4.33 -5.57 13.89
CA THR A 154 -5.39 -4.65 13.49
C THR A 154 -5.08 -4.00 12.14
N ALA A 155 -3.83 -3.61 11.88
CA ALA A 155 -3.41 -3.07 10.59
C ALA A 155 -3.61 -4.09 9.45
N MET A 156 -3.27 -5.37 9.69
CA MET A 156 -3.53 -6.42 8.70
C MET A 156 -5.03 -6.54 8.38
N ILE A 157 -5.88 -6.59 9.40
CA ILE A 157 -7.34 -6.73 9.22
C ILE A 157 -7.93 -5.47 8.60
N ALA A 158 -7.50 -4.29 9.05
CA ALA A 158 -7.97 -3.01 8.53
C ALA A 158 -7.61 -2.83 7.06
N ALA A 159 -6.38 -3.15 6.70
CA ALA A 159 -5.90 -3.09 5.31
C ALA A 159 -6.70 -4.00 4.37
N MET A 160 -7.11 -5.20 4.83
CA MET A 160 -7.97 -6.10 4.05
C MET A 160 -9.37 -5.52 3.78
N GLY A 161 -9.81 -4.54 4.55
CA GLY A 161 -11.07 -3.82 4.34
C GLY A 161 -10.92 -2.53 3.54
N ALA A 162 -9.71 -2.12 3.23
CA ALA A 162 -9.45 -0.88 2.51
C ALA A 162 -9.89 -1.01 1.03
N PRO A 163 -10.71 -0.09 0.50
CA PRO A 163 -11.03 -0.11 -0.93
C PRO A 163 -9.79 0.24 -1.77
N GLY A 164 -9.63 -0.39 -2.95
CA GLY A 164 -8.50 -0.17 -3.85
C GLY A 164 -8.50 1.18 -4.57
N ILE A 165 -8.76 2.28 -3.83
CA ILE A 165 -8.81 3.66 -4.31
C ILE A 165 -7.75 4.52 -3.59
N PRO A 166 -7.35 5.68 -4.16
CA PRO A 166 -6.35 6.54 -3.54
C PRO A 166 -6.66 6.95 -2.10
N SER A 167 -5.62 6.93 -1.25
CA SER A 167 -5.67 7.30 0.18
C SER A 167 -6.66 6.49 1.03
N ALA A 168 -7.09 5.32 0.58
CA ALA A 168 -8.01 4.47 1.34
C ALA A 168 -7.46 4.03 2.70
N GLY A 169 -6.16 3.79 2.79
CA GLY A 169 -5.48 3.45 4.05
C GLY A 169 -5.61 4.51 5.15
N MET A 170 -5.87 5.76 4.79
CA MET A 170 -6.14 6.81 5.79
C MET A 170 -7.46 6.60 6.52
N VAL A 171 -8.45 6.01 5.85
CA VAL A 171 -9.76 5.72 6.47
C VAL A 171 -9.63 4.53 7.43
N THR A 172 -8.93 3.48 7.01
CA THR A 172 -8.73 2.27 7.81
C THR A 172 -7.74 2.48 8.96
N MET A 173 -6.80 3.41 8.82
CA MET A 173 -5.88 3.86 9.87
C MET A 173 -6.60 4.30 11.16
N VAL A 174 -7.80 4.89 11.06
CA VAL A 174 -8.60 5.27 12.23
C VAL A 174 -8.84 4.08 13.16
N MET A 175 -9.16 2.92 12.60
CA MET A 175 -9.39 1.68 13.39
C MET A 175 -8.09 1.23 14.07
N VAL A 176 -6.95 1.35 13.39
CA VAL A 176 -5.66 0.97 13.95
C VAL A 176 -5.28 1.86 15.14
N LEU A 177 -5.44 3.17 14.99
CA LEU A 177 -5.17 4.13 16.09
C LEU A 177 -6.08 3.87 17.29
N GLN A 178 -7.36 3.71 17.06
CA GLN A 178 -8.34 3.45 18.12
C GLN A 178 -8.10 2.13 18.85
N SER A 179 -7.54 1.11 18.20
CA SER A 179 -7.27 -0.19 18.82
C SER A 179 -6.28 -0.12 19.99
N VAL A 180 -5.47 0.93 20.03
CA VAL A 180 -4.48 1.18 21.10
C VAL A 180 -4.72 2.49 21.85
N GLY A 181 -5.92 3.07 21.70
CA GLY A 181 -6.34 4.25 22.42
C GLY A 181 -5.73 5.56 21.92
N LEU A 182 -5.20 5.59 20.70
CA LEU A 182 -4.69 6.81 20.07
C LEU A 182 -5.83 7.61 19.44
N PRO A 183 -5.79 8.96 19.50
CA PRO A 183 -6.83 9.80 18.93
C PRO A 183 -6.82 9.72 17.39
N ALA A 184 -8.01 9.57 16.80
CA ALA A 184 -8.18 9.49 15.36
C ALA A 184 -7.71 10.77 14.63
N GLU A 185 -7.83 11.92 15.30
CA GLU A 185 -7.43 13.23 14.78
C GLU A 185 -5.94 13.34 14.50
N ALA A 186 -5.11 12.52 15.17
CA ALA A 186 -3.66 12.47 14.95
C ALA A 186 -3.27 12.10 13.51
N ILE A 187 -4.18 11.48 12.77
CA ILE A 187 -4.00 11.16 11.34
C ILE A 187 -3.76 12.43 10.49
N ALA A 188 -4.25 13.57 10.95
CA ALA A 188 -4.13 14.84 10.23
C ALA A 188 -2.69 15.24 9.92
N ILE A 189 -1.72 14.78 10.72
CA ILE A 189 -0.29 15.05 10.51
C ILE A 189 0.27 14.29 9.29
N LEU A 190 -0.35 13.17 8.94
CA LEU A 190 0.07 12.31 7.83
C LEU A 190 -0.58 12.70 6.50
N LEU A 191 -1.71 13.42 6.51
CA LEU A 191 -2.45 13.81 5.30
C LEU A 191 -1.58 14.47 4.20
N PRO A 192 -0.66 15.40 4.53
CA PRO A 192 0.15 16.06 3.51
C PRO A 192 1.13 15.12 2.79
N ILE A 193 1.59 14.07 3.47
CA ILE A 193 2.60 13.13 2.96
C ILE A 193 2.00 11.83 2.43
N ASP A 194 0.74 11.53 2.80
CA ASP A 194 0.09 10.26 2.45
C ASP A 194 0.09 10.00 0.94
N ARG A 195 -0.21 11.02 0.14
CA ARG A 195 -0.28 10.86 -1.31
C ARG A 195 1.03 10.40 -1.94
N LEU A 196 2.16 10.89 -1.44
CA LEU A 196 3.48 10.46 -1.90
C LEU A 196 3.72 8.98 -1.55
N LEU A 197 3.40 8.59 -0.33
CA LEU A 197 3.60 7.23 0.16
C LEU A 197 2.64 6.24 -0.50
N ASP A 198 1.43 6.68 -0.83
CA ASP A 198 0.38 5.88 -1.45
C ASP A 198 0.77 5.36 -2.85
N THR A 199 1.56 6.10 -3.61
CA THR A 199 2.06 5.66 -4.92
C THR A 199 2.89 4.38 -4.83
N LEU A 200 3.85 4.34 -3.91
CA LEU A 200 4.71 3.17 -3.67
C LEU A 200 3.92 2.01 -3.03
N ARG A 201 3.11 2.33 -2.04
CA ARG A 201 2.25 1.39 -1.32
C ARG A 201 1.33 0.62 -2.27
N THR A 202 0.67 1.34 -3.19
CA THR A 202 -0.20 0.74 -4.20
C THR A 202 0.56 -0.13 -5.19
N SER A 203 1.77 0.28 -5.60
CA SER A 203 2.61 -0.55 -6.47
C SER A 203 2.94 -1.88 -5.84
N VAL A 204 3.29 -1.89 -4.55
CA VAL A 204 3.60 -3.10 -3.80
C VAL A 204 2.35 -3.98 -3.60
N ASN A 205 1.17 -3.39 -3.32
CA ASN A 205 -0.08 -4.14 -3.26
C ASN A 205 -0.36 -4.88 -4.58
N VAL A 206 -0.26 -4.18 -5.71
CA VAL A 206 -0.45 -4.77 -7.06
C VAL A 206 0.63 -5.81 -7.38
N GLU A 207 1.86 -5.62 -6.90
CA GLU A 207 2.93 -6.63 -6.99
C GLU A 207 2.52 -7.91 -6.26
N GLY A 208 2.04 -7.80 -5.04
CA GLY A 208 1.54 -8.91 -4.22
C GLY A 208 0.41 -9.68 -4.92
N ASP A 209 -0.53 -8.99 -5.59
CA ASP A 209 -1.62 -9.62 -6.35
C ASP A 209 -1.08 -10.55 -7.46
N MET A 210 -0.06 -10.09 -8.19
CA MET A 210 0.57 -10.88 -9.26
C MET A 210 1.41 -12.03 -8.71
N VAL A 211 2.15 -11.80 -7.62
CA VAL A 211 2.90 -12.85 -6.92
C VAL A 211 1.96 -13.92 -6.39
N GLY A 212 0.86 -13.52 -5.73
CA GLY A 212 -0.18 -14.43 -5.24
C GLY A 212 -0.78 -15.28 -6.37
N SER A 213 -1.06 -14.68 -7.53
CA SER A 213 -1.57 -15.40 -8.70
C SER A 213 -0.60 -16.48 -9.20
N LEU A 214 0.69 -16.20 -9.22
CA LEU A 214 1.73 -17.17 -9.62
C LEU A 214 1.86 -18.30 -8.60
N ILE A 215 1.77 -18.01 -7.32
CA ILE A 215 1.80 -18.98 -6.24
C ILE A 215 0.59 -19.90 -6.31
N VAL A 216 -0.63 -19.36 -6.45
CA VAL A 216 -1.86 -20.14 -6.61
C VAL A 216 -1.77 -21.05 -7.83
N GLN A 217 -1.29 -20.53 -8.96
CA GLN A 217 -1.08 -21.35 -10.16
C GLN A 217 -0.15 -22.52 -9.91
N LYS A 218 0.96 -22.31 -9.18
CA LYS A 218 1.91 -23.40 -8.87
C LYS A 218 1.24 -24.51 -8.10
N PHE A 219 0.44 -24.19 -7.09
CA PHE A 219 -0.26 -25.21 -6.28
C PHE A 219 -1.40 -25.90 -7.01
N THR A 220 -2.11 -25.21 -7.91
CA THR A 220 -3.20 -25.80 -8.70
C THR A 220 -2.71 -26.68 -9.85
N GLN A 221 -1.43 -26.58 -10.26
CA GLN A 221 -0.85 -27.45 -11.29
C GLN A 221 -0.22 -28.73 -10.73
N THR A 222 -0.08 -28.81 -9.42
CA THR A 222 0.55 -29.97 -8.75
C THR A 222 -0.48 -31.04 -8.36
N HIS A 223 -1.75 -30.80 -8.61
CA HIS A 223 -2.89 -31.70 -8.46
C HIS A 223 -3.57 -31.93 -9.81
#